data_44d54e0624f0d1b6ea5ab221fd69aeaa
#
_entry.id   44d54e0624f0d1b6ea5ab221fd69aeaa
#
_cell.length_a   1.000
_cell.length_b   1.000
_cell.length_c   1.000
_cell.angle_alpha   90.00
_cell.angle_beta   90.00
_cell.angle_gamma   90.00
#
_symmetry.space_group_name_H-M   'P 1'
#
loop_
_entity.id
_entity.type
_entity.pdbx_description
1 polymer ?
#
loop_
_entity_poly.entity_id
_entity_poly.type
_entity_poly.pdbx_seq_one_letter_code
_entity_poly.pdbx_strand_id
1 'polypeptide(L)'
;MRDYDTKALRSKIGVVSQKKALFAGTVRDNIRFGKQDATDEEIWQALETAQAKQMIEEKSGQLDFVLEQEGKNLSGGQRQRMTIARALVRKPEVLILDDAASALDYATGAALNKALRNTDFAPTVITVSQRVAAIRNADTIVVLDEGEIVGMGTNDELLRSCEVYKEIFDSQLEKEDA
;
A
#
# COMPACT_ATOMS: atom_id res chain seq x y z
N MET A 1 0.86 -14.43 -20.34
CA MET A 1 1.65 -13.18 -20.19
C MET A 1 2.45 -12.81 -21.44
N ARG A 2 2.96 -13.79 -22.22
CA ARG A 2 3.82 -13.49 -23.40
C ARG A 2 3.10 -12.77 -24.54
N ASP A 3 1.79 -12.86 -24.62
CA ASP A 3 0.95 -12.29 -25.69
C ASP A 3 0.28 -10.94 -25.30
N TYR A 4 0.57 -10.42 -24.09
CA TYR A 4 0.06 -9.13 -23.63
C TYR A 4 1.01 -8.00 -24.08
N ASP A 5 0.43 -6.93 -24.64
CA ASP A 5 1.18 -5.68 -24.80
C ASP A 5 1.67 -5.17 -23.44
N THR A 6 2.97 -4.91 -23.33
CA THR A 6 3.60 -4.51 -22.07
C THR A 6 3.00 -3.24 -21.48
N LYS A 7 2.57 -2.29 -22.33
CA LYS A 7 1.94 -1.05 -21.91
C LYS A 7 0.55 -1.31 -21.33
N ALA A 8 -0.23 -2.17 -21.99
CA ALA A 8 -1.55 -2.59 -21.52
C ALA A 8 -1.45 -3.36 -20.18
N LEU A 9 -0.47 -4.26 -20.03
CA LEU A 9 -0.24 -4.97 -18.77
C LEU A 9 0.13 -4.00 -17.64
N ARG A 10 1.07 -3.09 -17.88
CA ARG A 10 1.48 -2.09 -16.87
C ARG A 10 0.36 -1.13 -16.48
N SER A 11 -0.61 -0.87 -17.37
CA SER A 11 -1.74 -0.02 -17.03
C SER A 11 -2.68 -0.66 -16.00
N LYS A 12 -2.68 -1.98 -15.89
CA LYS A 12 -3.50 -2.75 -14.93
C LYS A 12 -2.84 -2.94 -13.57
N ILE A 13 -1.54 -2.65 -13.44
CA ILE A 13 -0.77 -2.87 -12.23
C ILE A 13 -0.46 -1.52 -11.56
N GLY A 14 -0.87 -1.37 -10.31
CA GLY A 14 -0.44 -0.30 -9.43
C GLY A 14 0.73 -0.80 -8.57
N VAL A 15 1.79 -0.01 -8.44
CA VAL A 15 2.94 -0.35 -7.59
C VAL A 15 3.20 0.78 -6.61
N VAL A 16 3.27 0.43 -5.34
CA VAL A 16 3.71 1.32 -4.26
C VAL A 16 5.06 0.79 -3.76
N SER A 17 6.13 1.45 -4.16
CA SER A 17 7.48 1.04 -3.77
C SER A 17 7.84 1.51 -2.36
N GLN A 18 8.84 0.87 -1.77
CA GLN A 18 9.41 1.22 -0.47
C GLN A 18 9.88 2.69 -0.42
N LYS A 19 10.46 3.20 -1.52
CA LYS A 19 10.85 4.63 -1.63
C LYS A 19 9.62 5.50 -1.88
N LYS A 20 9.33 6.40 -0.94
CA LYS A 20 8.20 7.33 -0.94
C LYS A 20 8.52 8.55 -1.80
N ALA A 21 8.51 8.41 -3.11
CA ALA A 21 8.81 9.50 -4.04
C ALA A 21 7.59 10.40 -4.25
N LEU A 22 7.52 11.53 -3.55
CA LEU A 22 6.61 12.64 -3.83
C LEU A 22 7.38 13.77 -4.52
N PHE A 23 6.70 14.50 -5.39
CA PHE A 23 7.29 15.62 -6.13
C PHE A 23 6.88 16.94 -5.49
N ALA A 24 7.70 17.96 -5.64
CA ALA A 24 7.30 19.33 -5.36
C ALA A 24 6.14 19.71 -6.30
N GLY A 25 5.07 20.28 -5.76
CA GLY A 25 3.84 20.59 -6.47
C GLY A 25 2.62 20.32 -5.60
N THR A 26 1.41 20.47 -6.13
CA THR A 26 0.20 20.28 -5.34
C THR A 26 -0.08 18.81 -5.01
N VAL A 27 -0.96 18.55 -4.02
CA VAL A 27 -1.54 17.22 -3.79
C VAL A 27 -2.15 16.69 -5.09
N ARG A 28 -2.93 17.52 -5.78
CA ARG A 28 -3.56 17.25 -7.07
C ARG A 28 -2.55 16.77 -8.10
N ASP A 29 -1.46 17.52 -8.31
CA ASP A 29 -0.40 17.14 -9.27
C ASP A 29 0.22 15.80 -8.92
N ASN A 30 0.48 15.59 -7.64
CA ASN A 30 1.06 14.34 -7.16
C ASN A 30 0.16 13.12 -7.42
N ILE A 31 -1.16 13.23 -7.23
CA ILE A 31 -2.09 12.12 -7.53
C ILE A 31 -2.28 11.95 -9.03
N ARG A 32 -2.37 13.05 -9.80
CA ARG A 32 -2.47 13.03 -11.27
C ARG A 32 -1.26 12.42 -11.96
N PHE A 33 -0.13 12.34 -11.29
CA PHE A 33 0.99 11.54 -11.82
C PHE A 33 0.61 10.07 -12.03
N GLY A 34 -0.32 9.51 -11.26
CA GLY A 34 -0.89 8.18 -11.48
C GLY A 34 -1.85 8.12 -12.67
N LYS A 35 -2.72 9.15 -12.82
CA LYS A 35 -3.72 9.29 -13.89
C LYS A 35 -3.86 10.78 -14.21
N GLN A 36 -3.33 11.22 -15.36
CA GLN A 36 -3.22 12.65 -15.72
C GLN A 36 -4.57 13.37 -15.82
N ASP A 37 -5.59 12.67 -16.31
CA ASP A 37 -6.96 13.16 -16.50
C ASP A 37 -7.89 12.87 -15.31
N ALA A 38 -7.33 12.50 -14.13
CA ALA A 38 -8.12 12.24 -12.94
C ALA A 38 -8.95 13.47 -12.56
N THR A 39 -10.25 13.26 -12.34
CA THR A 39 -11.14 14.30 -11.79
C THR A 39 -10.88 14.49 -10.30
N ASP A 40 -11.38 15.58 -9.73
CA ASP A 40 -11.24 15.82 -8.29
C ASP A 40 -11.96 14.76 -7.45
N GLU A 41 -13.10 14.27 -7.93
CA GLU A 41 -13.85 13.18 -7.31
C GLU A 41 -13.02 11.89 -7.28
N GLU A 42 -12.36 11.54 -8.38
CA GLU A 42 -11.48 10.36 -8.43
C GLU A 42 -10.28 10.51 -7.50
N ILE A 43 -9.72 11.71 -7.41
CA ILE A 43 -8.62 12.01 -6.47
C ILE A 43 -9.09 11.84 -5.02
N TRP A 44 -10.23 12.40 -4.66
CA TRP A 44 -10.79 12.29 -3.32
C TRP A 44 -11.12 10.82 -2.96
N GLN A 45 -11.68 10.05 -3.89
CA GLN A 45 -11.93 8.62 -3.69
C GLN A 45 -10.63 7.84 -3.44
N ALA A 46 -9.58 8.13 -4.23
CA ALA A 46 -8.27 7.50 -4.04
C ALA A 46 -7.64 7.87 -2.68
N LEU A 47 -7.75 9.14 -2.26
CA LEU A 47 -7.30 9.61 -0.95
C LEU A 47 -8.08 8.96 0.20
N GLU A 48 -9.39 8.80 0.05
CA GLU A 48 -10.25 8.15 1.04
C GLU A 48 -9.87 6.67 1.21
N THR A 49 -9.75 5.92 0.11
CA THR A 49 -9.32 4.53 0.14
C THR A 49 -7.93 4.39 0.76
N ALA A 50 -6.99 5.30 0.45
CA ALA A 50 -5.64 5.33 1.02
C ALA A 50 -5.57 5.85 2.46
N GLN A 51 -6.69 6.12 3.12
CA GLN A 51 -6.78 6.71 4.48
C GLN A 51 -6.07 8.08 4.58
N ALA A 52 -6.07 8.85 3.49
CA ALA A 52 -5.39 10.14 3.40
C ALA A 52 -6.36 11.34 3.33
N LYS A 53 -7.66 11.11 3.14
CA LYS A 53 -8.67 12.17 2.91
C LYS A 53 -8.67 13.20 4.03
N GLN A 54 -8.90 12.78 5.26
CA GLN A 54 -8.99 13.68 6.41
C GLN A 54 -7.75 14.57 6.56
N MET A 55 -6.55 13.98 6.44
CA MET A 55 -5.32 14.74 6.56
C MET A 55 -5.13 15.81 5.48
N ILE A 56 -5.74 15.62 4.29
CA ILE A 56 -5.71 16.61 3.21
C ILE A 56 -6.81 17.65 3.38
N GLU A 57 -8.00 17.27 3.85
CA GLU A 57 -9.09 18.20 4.19
C GLU A 57 -8.65 19.22 5.25
N GLU A 58 -7.82 18.81 6.21
CA GLU A 58 -7.26 19.67 7.27
C GLU A 58 -6.16 20.64 6.76
N LYS A 59 -5.63 20.44 5.54
CA LYS A 59 -4.62 21.35 4.96
C LYS A 59 -5.27 22.56 4.33
N SER A 60 -4.67 23.74 4.54
CA SER A 60 -5.08 24.95 3.81
C SER A 60 -4.86 24.73 2.31
N GLY A 61 -5.92 24.91 1.51
CA GLY A 61 -5.90 24.65 0.06
C GLY A 61 -6.21 23.20 -0.33
N GLN A 62 -6.33 22.27 0.62
CA GLN A 62 -6.75 20.88 0.36
C GLN A 62 -5.98 20.23 -0.82
N LEU A 63 -6.64 19.94 -1.95
CA LEU A 63 -5.98 19.39 -3.14
C LEU A 63 -4.91 20.33 -3.74
N ASP A 64 -5.01 21.61 -3.49
CA ASP A 64 -4.05 22.61 -3.95
C ASP A 64 -2.94 22.91 -2.91
N PHE A 65 -2.96 22.18 -1.77
CA PHE A 65 -1.86 22.25 -0.80
C PHE A 65 -0.54 21.81 -1.45
N VAL A 66 0.48 22.66 -1.33
CA VAL A 66 1.78 22.46 -1.96
C VAL A 66 2.65 21.54 -1.11
N LEU A 67 3.07 20.44 -1.73
CA LEU A 67 4.05 19.52 -1.18
C LEU A 67 5.46 20.01 -1.52
N GLU A 68 6.35 19.98 -0.53
CA GLU A 68 7.78 20.20 -0.76
C GLU A 68 8.41 18.99 -1.47
N GLN A 69 9.61 19.16 -1.96
CA GLN A 69 10.39 18.09 -2.56
C GLN A 69 10.46 16.88 -1.61
N GLU A 70 10.18 15.69 -2.13
CA GLU A 70 10.09 14.44 -1.37
C GLU A 70 8.99 14.44 -0.28
N GLY A 71 8.07 15.41 -0.31
CA GLY A 71 7.00 15.55 0.68
C GLY A 71 7.54 15.85 2.09
N LYS A 72 8.62 16.64 2.23
CA LYS A 72 9.27 16.91 3.52
C LYS A 72 8.34 17.54 4.55
N ASN A 73 7.31 18.25 4.09
CA ASN A 73 6.27 18.85 4.94
C ASN A 73 5.14 17.87 5.33
N LEU A 74 5.32 16.57 5.08
CA LEU A 74 4.45 15.49 5.52
C LEU A 74 5.21 14.52 6.43
N SER A 75 4.51 13.85 7.36
CA SER A 75 5.07 12.74 8.14
C SER A 75 5.34 11.51 7.26
N GLY A 76 6.11 10.54 7.76
CA GLY A 76 6.41 9.30 7.03
C GLY A 76 5.16 8.53 6.60
N GLY A 77 4.19 8.38 7.51
CA GLY A 77 2.89 7.71 7.24
C GLY A 77 2.01 8.53 6.29
N GLN A 78 2.03 9.86 6.39
CA GLN A 78 1.31 10.74 5.47
C GLN A 78 1.86 10.61 4.04
N ARG A 79 3.18 10.63 3.87
CA ARG A 79 3.83 10.39 2.56
C ARG A 79 3.44 9.03 1.99
N GLN A 80 3.44 7.99 2.81
CA GLN A 80 3.07 6.64 2.39
C GLN A 80 1.63 6.59 1.86
N ARG A 81 0.67 7.15 2.60
CA ARG A 81 -0.73 7.23 2.17
C ARG A 81 -0.91 7.98 0.86
N MET A 82 -0.13 9.05 0.65
CA MET A 82 -0.12 9.77 -0.63
C MET A 82 0.39 8.91 -1.80
N THR A 83 1.44 8.11 -1.60
CA THR A 83 1.93 7.20 -2.65
C THR A 83 0.95 6.08 -2.95
N ILE A 84 0.22 5.59 -1.94
CA ILE A 84 -0.86 4.61 -2.11
C ILE A 84 -2.02 5.23 -2.91
N ALA A 85 -2.48 6.43 -2.55
CA ALA A 85 -3.54 7.14 -3.28
C ALA A 85 -3.18 7.35 -4.77
N ARG A 86 -1.92 7.70 -5.05
CA ARG A 86 -1.40 7.82 -6.43
C ARG A 86 -1.50 6.51 -7.21
N ALA A 87 -1.26 5.37 -6.59
CA ALA A 87 -1.42 4.08 -7.25
C ALA A 87 -2.90 3.72 -7.46
N LEU A 88 -3.76 4.06 -6.51
CA LEU A 88 -5.19 3.73 -6.50
C LEU A 88 -6.03 4.55 -7.46
N VAL A 89 -5.63 5.80 -7.77
CA VAL A 89 -6.41 6.68 -8.67
C VAL A 89 -6.62 6.07 -10.05
N ARG A 90 -5.77 5.12 -10.45
CA ARG A 90 -5.87 4.37 -11.71
C ARG A 90 -6.85 3.20 -11.64
N LYS A 91 -7.39 2.87 -10.47
CA LYS A 91 -8.21 1.68 -10.22
C LYS A 91 -7.54 0.40 -10.78
N PRO A 92 -6.34 0.03 -10.29
CA PRO A 92 -5.58 -1.08 -10.84
C PRO A 92 -6.28 -2.42 -10.56
N GLU A 93 -6.12 -3.40 -11.47
CA GLU A 93 -6.57 -4.78 -11.25
C GLU A 93 -5.65 -5.55 -10.28
N VAL A 94 -4.35 -5.19 -10.26
CA VAL A 94 -3.35 -5.72 -9.32
C VAL A 94 -2.67 -4.57 -8.62
N LEU A 95 -2.62 -4.60 -7.29
CA LEU A 95 -1.93 -3.62 -6.46
C LEU A 95 -0.76 -4.30 -5.73
N ILE A 96 0.46 -3.85 -6.01
CA ILE A 96 1.67 -4.33 -5.32
C ILE A 96 2.07 -3.29 -4.28
N LEU A 97 2.13 -3.73 -3.03
CA LEU A 97 2.55 -2.95 -1.86
C LEU A 97 3.91 -3.47 -1.39
N ASP A 98 5.01 -2.86 -1.86
CA ASP A 98 6.37 -3.25 -1.51
C ASP A 98 6.82 -2.49 -0.25
N ASP A 99 6.80 -3.18 0.89
CA ASP A 99 7.04 -2.66 2.26
C ASP A 99 6.22 -1.38 2.58
N ALA A 100 5.09 -1.21 1.91
CA ALA A 100 4.26 -0.02 2.04
C ALA A 100 3.57 0.07 3.41
N ALA A 101 3.39 -1.05 4.10
CA ALA A 101 2.77 -1.10 5.42
C ALA A 101 3.74 -0.73 6.56
N SER A 102 5.07 -0.77 6.34
CA SER A 102 6.07 -0.51 7.38
C SER A 102 6.00 0.89 8.02
N ALA A 103 5.48 1.86 7.26
CA ALA A 103 5.34 3.25 7.70
C ALA A 103 3.93 3.60 8.20
N LEU A 104 3.00 2.65 8.19
CA LEU A 104 1.65 2.82 8.71
C LEU A 104 1.57 2.22 10.11
N ASP A 105 0.83 2.88 11.00
CA ASP A 105 0.40 2.27 12.24
C ASP A 105 -0.62 1.15 11.97
N TYR A 106 -0.81 0.28 12.95
CA TYR A 106 -1.67 -0.89 12.83
C TYR A 106 -3.12 -0.53 12.43
N ALA A 107 -3.69 0.50 13.07
CA ALA A 107 -5.08 0.91 12.81
C ALA A 107 -5.26 1.42 11.38
N THR A 108 -4.34 2.26 10.91
CA THR A 108 -4.33 2.77 9.53
C THR A 108 -4.13 1.65 8.51
N GLY A 109 -3.24 0.68 8.77
CA GLY A 109 -3.04 -0.48 7.91
C GLY A 109 -4.29 -1.37 7.82
N ALA A 110 -4.94 -1.65 8.93
CA ALA A 110 -6.19 -2.41 8.96
C ALA A 110 -7.34 -1.69 8.23
N ALA A 111 -7.45 -0.37 8.42
CA ALA A 111 -8.45 0.46 7.72
C ALA A 111 -8.20 0.49 6.20
N LEU A 112 -6.94 0.59 5.77
CA LEU A 112 -6.56 0.51 4.36
C LEU A 112 -6.97 -0.84 3.74
N ASN A 113 -6.63 -1.96 4.38
CA ASN A 113 -6.99 -3.29 3.90
C ASN A 113 -8.51 -3.47 3.80
N LYS A 114 -9.27 -2.97 4.79
CA LYS A 114 -10.72 -2.97 4.75
C LYS A 114 -11.26 -2.11 3.60
N ALA A 115 -10.70 -0.92 3.40
CA ALA A 115 -11.11 -0.03 2.32
C ALA A 115 -10.83 -0.65 0.95
N LEU A 116 -9.67 -1.28 0.75
CA LEU A 116 -9.32 -1.95 -0.51
C LEU A 116 -10.30 -3.07 -0.89
N ARG A 117 -10.73 -3.88 0.10
CA ARG A 117 -11.73 -4.94 -0.12
C ARG A 117 -13.11 -4.42 -0.51
N ASN A 118 -13.44 -3.19 -0.14
CA ASN A 118 -14.74 -2.55 -0.40
C ASN A 118 -14.74 -1.63 -1.64
N THR A 119 -13.64 -1.59 -2.40
CA THR A 119 -13.61 -0.81 -3.65
C THR A 119 -14.43 -1.50 -4.74
N ASP A 120 -15.00 -0.70 -5.65
CA ASP A 120 -15.75 -1.18 -6.81
C ASP A 120 -14.88 -1.98 -7.81
N PHE A 121 -13.57 -1.76 -7.81
CA PHE A 121 -12.59 -2.44 -8.67
C PHE A 121 -11.87 -3.61 -8.01
N ALA A 122 -12.07 -3.86 -6.70
CA ALA A 122 -11.59 -5.01 -5.91
C ALA A 122 -10.25 -5.59 -6.40
N PRO A 123 -9.11 -4.90 -6.23
CA PRO A 123 -7.84 -5.33 -6.80
C PRO A 123 -7.32 -6.61 -6.14
N THR A 124 -6.59 -7.44 -6.90
CA THR A 124 -5.71 -8.42 -6.28
C THR A 124 -4.55 -7.69 -5.60
N VAL A 125 -4.44 -7.80 -4.27
CA VAL A 125 -3.39 -7.11 -3.50
C VAL A 125 -2.24 -8.07 -3.21
N ILE A 126 -1.03 -7.69 -3.63
CA ILE A 126 0.21 -8.39 -3.30
C ILE A 126 0.99 -7.52 -2.32
N THR A 127 1.10 -7.97 -1.07
CA THR A 127 1.84 -7.26 -0.04
C THR A 127 3.18 -7.94 0.23
N VAL A 128 4.27 -7.23 0.03
CA VAL A 128 5.60 -7.65 0.47
C VAL A 128 5.89 -6.96 1.79
N SER A 129 6.15 -7.72 2.84
CA SER A 129 6.42 -7.17 4.17
C SER A 129 7.21 -8.13 5.02
N GLN A 130 8.08 -7.57 5.86
CA GLN A 130 8.73 -8.30 6.96
C GLN A 130 7.86 -8.29 8.23
N ARG A 131 6.75 -7.53 8.26
CA ARG A 131 5.86 -7.41 9.42
C ARG A 131 4.70 -8.38 9.29
N VAL A 132 4.61 -9.35 10.22
CA VAL A 132 3.51 -10.31 10.25
C VAL A 132 2.15 -9.62 10.40
N ALA A 133 2.07 -8.57 11.20
CA ALA A 133 0.85 -7.79 11.40
C ALA A 133 0.25 -7.23 10.08
N ALA A 134 1.09 -6.99 9.05
CA ALA A 134 0.65 -6.49 7.76
C ALA A 134 0.05 -7.57 6.85
N ILE A 135 0.44 -8.83 7.05
CA ILE A 135 0.12 -9.95 6.13
C ILE A 135 -0.73 -11.04 6.77
N ARG A 136 -0.86 -11.11 8.10
CA ARG A 136 -1.56 -12.21 8.81
C ARG A 136 -3.02 -12.44 8.37
N ASN A 137 -3.66 -11.42 7.79
CA ASN A 137 -5.04 -11.49 7.28
C ASN A 137 -5.10 -11.67 5.75
N ALA A 138 -3.99 -11.99 5.11
CA ALA A 138 -3.97 -12.32 3.68
C ALA A 138 -4.62 -13.69 3.43
N ASP A 139 -5.23 -13.85 2.26
CA ASP A 139 -5.85 -15.11 1.85
C ASP A 139 -4.79 -16.20 1.62
N THR A 140 -3.59 -15.81 1.22
CA THR A 140 -2.43 -16.69 1.07
C THR A 140 -1.16 -15.92 1.41
N ILE A 141 -0.31 -16.51 2.23
CA ILE A 141 1.01 -16.02 2.58
C ILE A 141 2.05 -16.94 1.93
N VAL A 142 3.06 -16.35 1.31
CA VAL A 142 4.24 -17.07 0.77
C VAL A 142 5.44 -16.65 1.60
N VAL A 143 6.09 -17.63 2.23
CA VAL A 143 7.29 -17.43 3.03
C VAL A 143 8.52 -17.71 2.17
N LEU A 144 9.40 -16.72 2.07
CA LEU A 144 10.65 -16.81 1.32
C LEU A 144 11.83 -16.78 2.28
N ASP A 145 12.75 -17.73 2.10
CA ASP A 145 14.02 -17.78 2.80
C ASP A 145 15.12 -18.12 1.80
N GLU A 146 16.23 -17.37 1.83
CA GLU A 146 17.37 -17.50 0.88
C GLU A 146 16.98 -17.58 -0.62
N GLY A 147 15.83 -16.98 -0.98
CA GLY A 147 15.31 -16.96 -2.36
C GLY A 147 14.45 -18.17 -2.73
N GLU A 148 14.22 -19.09 -1.80
CA GLU A 148 13.36 -20.26 -1.98
C GLU A 148 12.03 -20.09 -1.23
N ILE A 149 10.97 -20.75 -1.73
CA ILE A 149 9.67 -20.82 -1.03
C ILE A 149 9.76 -21.92 0.02
N VAL A 150 9.75 -21.54 1.31
CA VAL A 150 9.81 -22.46 2.44
C VAL A 150 8.44 -22.71 3.08
N GLY A 151 7.42 -21.94 2.72
CA GLY A 151 6.05 -22.13 3.20
C GLY A 151 5.03 -21.38 2.35
N MET A 152 3.83 -21.94 2.23
CA MET A 152 2.68 -21.31 1.57
C MET A 152 1.39 -21.76 2.25
N GLY A 153 0.52 -20.79 2.60
CA GLY A 153 -0.77 -21.06 3.22
C GLY A 153 -1.33 -19.85 3.93
N THR A 154 -2.35 -20.06 4.75
CA THR A 154 -2.89 -19.04 5.66
C THR A 154 -1.98 -18.86 6.87
N ASN A 155 -2.19 -17.79 7.64
CA ASN A 155 -1.45 -17.55 8.89
C ASN A 155 -1.48 -18.78 9.82
N ASP A 156 -2.68 -19.35 10.04
CA ASP A 156 -2.85 -20.45 10.99
C ASP A 156 -2.23 -21.77 10.50
N GLU A 157 -2.20 -22.00 9.19
CA GLU A 157 -1.51 -23.14 8.59
C GLU A 157 0.00 -23.00 8.75
N LEU A 158 0.55 -21.82 8.45
CA LEU A 158 1.98 -21.56 8.53
C LEU A 158 2.52 -21.59 9.96
N LEU A 159 1.76 -21.11 10.94
CA LEU A 159 2.13 -21.23 12.35
C LEU A 159 2.27 -22.70 12.80
N ARG A 160 1.59 -23.63 12.12
CA ARG A 160 1.67 -25.07 12.43
C ARG A 160 2.71 -25.82 11.62
N SER A 161 2.98 -25.37 10.38
CA SER A 161 3.73 -26.15 9.38
C SER A 161 5.06 -25.53 8.94
N CYS A 162 5.30 -24.23 9.22
CA CYS A 162 6.49 -23.52 8.76
C CYS A 162 7.25 -22.92 9.95
N GLU A 163 8.38 -23.54 10.29
CA GLU A 163 9.22 -23.13 11.43
C GLU A 163 9.75 -21.70 11.24
N VAL A 164 10.22 -21.36 10.05
CA VAL A 164 10.69 -20.00 9.70
C VAL A 164 9.60 -18.95 9.93
N TYR A 165 8.36 -19.23 9.51
CA TYR A 165 7.26 -18.29 9.74
C TYR A 165 6.94 -18.11 11.22
N LYS A 166 6.98 -19.20 11.99
CA LYS A 166 6.73 -19.18 13.42
C LYS A 166 7.81 -18.38 14.16
N GLU A 167 9.08 -18.56 13.83
CA GLU A 167 10.18 -17.78 14.41
C GLU A 167 10.01 -16.28 14.16
N ILE A 168 9.67 -15.89 12.91
CA ILE A 168 9.40 -14.50 12.56
C ILE A 168 8.23 -13.96 13.38
N PHE A 169 7.15 -14.73 13.50
CA PHE A 169 5.96 -14.36 14.26
C PHE A 169 6.27 -14.14 15.74
N ASP A 170 6.92 -15.11 16.39
CA ASP A 170 7.27 -15.07 17.81
C ASP A 170 8.21 -13.89 18.11
N SER A 171 9.21 -13.64 17.26
CA SER A 171 10.16 -12.53 17.40
C SER A 171 9.52 -11.15 17.34
N GLN A 172 8.33 -11.04 16.74
CA GLN A 172 7.60 -9.77 16.62
C GLN A 172 6.59 -9.56 17.76
N LEU A 173 6.01 -10.64 18.30
CA LEU A 173 5.16 -10.57 19.49
C LEU A 173 5.93 -10.08 20.72
N GLU A 174 7.14 -10.61 20.95
CA GLU A 174 8.00 -10.20 22.07
C GLU A 174 8.36 -8.70 22.06
N LYS A 175 8.32 -8.07 20.88
CA LYS A 175 8.60 -6.64 20.72
C LYS A 175 7.38 -5.74 20.89
N GLU A 176 6.17 -6.28 20.79
CA GLU A 176 4.92 -5.53 21.01
C GLU A 176 4.56 -5.48 22.51
N ASP A 177 5.06 -6.43 23.32
CA ASP A 177 4.80 -6.53 24.77
C ASP A 177 5.88 -5.85 25.64
N ALA A 178 6.96 -5.32 25.05
CA ALA A 178 8.08 -4.65 25.73
C ALA A 178 8.06 -3.12 25.55
#